data_a887729fd65d2696fb03679ac8c775d8
#
_entry.id   a887729fd65d2696fb03679ac8c775d8
#
_cell.length_a   1.000
_cell.length_b   1.000
_cell.length_c   1.000
_cell.angle_alpha   90.00
_cell.angle_beta   90.00
_cell.angle_gamma   90.00
#
_symmetry.space_group_name_H-M   'P 1'
#
loop_
_entity.id
_entity.type
_entity.pdbx_description
1 polymer ?
#
loop_
_entity_poly.entity_id
_entity_poly.type
_entity_poly.pdbx_seq_one_letter_code
_entity_poly.pdbx_strand_id
1 'polypeptide(L)'
;MKVILDVNIILSALIRDSTTRKIILNSEFDFYFPELSLHKIRKYKDYILEKSGLSEEEYDKILAILFKYIQLVPTEEIEKNWDEAKKIMEHIDKEDVVFIATALSIEDSVIWSDDRHFEKQDKVKVLKTKEIANLS
;
A
#
# COMPACT_ATOMS: atom_id res chain seq x y z
N MET A 1 -6.25 -7.37 -11.94
CA MET A 1 -5.91 -7.80 -10.58
C MET A 1 -6.08 -6.62 -9.62
N LYS A 2 -6.65 -6.87 -8.47
CA LYS A 2 -6.89 -5.86 -7.44
C LYS A 2 -5.76 -5.94 -6.42
N VAL A 3 -5.06 -4.83 -6.22
CA VAL A 3 -3.82 -4.80 -5.44
C VAL A 3 -3.89 -3.73 -4.37
N ILE A 4 -3.71 -4.15 -3.11
CA ILE A 4 -3.65 -3.22 -1.99
C ILE A 4 -2.19 -2.92 -1.70
N LEU A 5 -1.85 -1.64 -1.66
CA LEU A 5 -0.49 -1.17 -1.45
C LEU A 5 -0.20 -1.00 0.04
N ASP A 6 0.90 -1.61 0.49
CA ASP A 6 1.48 -1.32 1.80
C ASP A 6 2.07 0.10 1.77
N VAL A 7 2.15 0.75 2.93
CA VAL A 7 2.73 2.10 3.05
C VAL A 7 4.12 2.17 2.42
N ASN A 8 4.97 1.19 2.70
CA ASN A 8 6.35 1.19 2.20
C ASN A 8 6.44 1.15 0.67
N ILE A 9 5.44 0.58 0.00
CA ILE A 9 5.38 0.58 -1.46
C ILE A 9 5.16 2.01 -1.97
N ILE A 10 4.24 2.75 -1.35
CA ILE A 10 3.99 4.15 -1.72
C ILE A 10 5.22 5.01 -1.43
N LEU A 11 5.86 4.83 -0.26
CA LEU A 11 7.08 5.56 0.08
C LEU A 11 8.18 5.32 -0.96
N SER A 12 8.36 4.07 -1.37
CA SER A 12 9.33 3.72 -2.41
C SER A 12 9.03 4.42 -3.74
N ALA A 13 7.76 4.49 -4.12
CA ALA A 13 7.34 5.15 -5.35
C ALA A 13 7.57 6.67 -5.31
N LEU A 14 7.51 7.27 -4.11
CA LEU A 14 7.72 8.71 -3.91
C LEU A 14 9.21 9.07 -3.88
N ILE A 15 10.06 8.20 -3.35
CA ILE A 15 11.48 8.51 -3.17
C ILE A 15 12.21 8.61 -4.49
N ARG A 16 11.87 7.78 -5.48
CA ARG A 16 12.56 7.78 -6.77
C ARG A 16 11.69 7.22 -7.88
N ASP A 17 12.11 7.47 -9.13
CA ASP A 17 11.51 6.83 -10.30
C ASP A 17 11.98 5.37 -10.34
N SER A 18 11.21 4.52 -9.71
CA SER A 18 11.53 3.11 -9.47
C SER A 18 10.59 2.19 -10.24
N THR A 19 10.90 0.90 -10.22
CA THR A 19 10.02 -0.15 -10.72
C THR A 19 8.62 -0.02 -10.08
N THR A 20 8.58 0.27 -8.79
CA THR A 20 7.34 0.46 -8.05
C THR A 20 6.47 1.56 -8.67
N ARG A 21 7.06 2.74 -8.88
CA ARG A 21 6.34 3.87 -9.51
C ARG A 21 5.85 3.50 -10.91
N LYS A 22 6.69 2.87 -11.70
CA LYS A 22 6.34 2.47 -13.07
C LYS A 22 5.17 1.49 -13.10
N ILE A 23 5.14 0.54 -12.19
CA ILE A 23 4.03 -0.42 -12.10
C ILE A 23 2.72 0.29 -11.77
N ILE A 24 2.74 1.19 -10.79
CA ILE A 24 1.54 1.93 -10.41
C ILE A 24 1.00 2.76 -11.57
N LEU A 25 1.88 3.44 -12.30
CA LEU A 25 1.49 4.35 -13.38
C LEU A 25 1.12 3.65 -14.69
N ASN A 26 1.69 2.49 -14.97
CA ASN A 26 1.60 1.87 -16.31
C ASN A 26 0.92 0.51 -16.38
N SER A 27 0.71 -0.17 -15.24
CA SER A 27 0.04 -1.47 -15.27
C SER A 27 -1.48 -1.30 -15.38
N GLU A 28 -2.17 -2.40 -15.72
CA GLU A 28 -3.63 -2.43 -15.79
C GLU A 28 -4.27 -2.89 -14.49
N PHE A 29 -3.49 -3.02 -13.42
CA PHE A 29 -4.00 -3.41 -12.11
C PHE A 29 -4.82 -2.29 -11.47
N ASP A 30 -5.80 -2.68 -10.65
CA ASP A 30 -6.55 -1.75 -9.84
C ASP A 30 -5.87 -1.63 -8.49
N PHE A 31 -5.39 -0.45 -8.16
CA PHE A 31 -4.65 -0.21 -6.91
C PHE A 31 -5.55 0.42 -5.84
N TYR A 32 -5.37 -0.04 -4.61
CA TYR A 32 -6.14 0.42 -3.45
C TYR A 32 -5.22 0.73 -2.29
N PHE A 33 -5.62 1.72 -1.49
CA PHE A 33 -4.91 2.08 -0.28
C PHE A 33 -5.93 2.46 0.80
N PRO A 34 -5.75 2.03 2.06
CA PRO A 34 -6.71 2.38 3.10
C PRO A 34 -6.66 3.88 3.43
N GLU A 35 -7.81 4.54 3.35
CA GLU A 35 -7.96 5.94 3.75
C GLU A 35 -7.39 6.17 5.15
N LEU A 36 -7.63 5.21 6.04
CA LEU A 36 -7.20 5.21 7.43
C LEU A 36 -5.67 5.37 7.59
N SER A 37 -4.89 5.02 6.56
CA SER A 37 -3.43 5.03 6.60
C SER A 37 -2.78 6.23 5.90
N LEU A 38 -3.57 7.17 5.37
CA LEU A 38 -3.03 8.36 4.70
C LEU A 38 -2.10 9.18 5.60
N HIS A 39 -2.40 9.25 6.89
CA HIS A 39 -1.56 9.97 7.85
C HIS A 39 -0.12 9.43 7.91
N LYS A 40 0.08 8.16 7.61
CA LYS A 40 1.42 7.55 7.62
C LYS A 40 2.29 8.11 6.49
N ILE A 41 1.70 8.40 5.35
CA ILE A 41 2.42 9.02 4.24
C ILE A 41 2.87 10.43 4.65
N ARG A 42 1.97 11.20 5.27
CA ARG A 42 2.29 12.55 5.75
C ARG A 42 3.38 12.54 6.83
N LYS A 43 3.34 11.54 7.70
CA LYS A 43 4.33 11.38 8.77
C LYS A 43 5.75 11.25 8.21
N TYR A 44 5.92 10.62 7.06
CA TYR A 44 7.23 10.37 6.46
C TYR A 44 7.62 11.40 5.41
N LYS A 45 6.85 12.49 5.23
CA LYS A 45 7.11 13.51 4.20
C LYS A 45 8.53 14.07 4.25
N ASP A 46 8.97 14.51 5.44
CA ASP A 46 10.32 15.10 5.57
C ASP A 46 11.42 14.10 5.24
N TYR A 47 11.25 12.86 5.66
CA TYR A 47 12.16 11.77 5.32
C TYR A 47 12.22 11.56 3.80
N ILE A 48 11.07 11.56 3.14
CA ILE A 48 10.99 11.38 1.69
C ILE A 48 11.68 12.54 0.96
N LEU A 49 11.45 13.76 1.38
CA LEU A 49 12.08 14.95 0.77
C LEU A 49 13.60 14.89 0.89
N GLU A 50 14.10 14.50 2.06
CA GLU A 50 15.53 14.34 2.30
C GLU A 50 16.14 13.26 1.40
N LYS A 51 15.52 12.09 1.35
CA LYS A 51 16.03 10.95 0.59
C LYS A 51 15.93 11.12 -0.92
N SER A 52 14.86 11.76 -1.39
CA SER A 52 14.60 11.93 -2.82
C SER A 52 15.32 13.11 -3.44
N GLY A 53 15.62 14.14 -2.65
CA GLY A 53 16.10 15.41 -3.16
C GLY A 53 15.02 16.24 -3.87
N LEU A 54 13.76 15.82 -3.76
CA LEU A 54 12.64 16.56 -4.37
C LEU A 54 12.31 17.82 -3.59
N SER A 55 11.85 18.86 -4.29
CA SER A 55 11.21 20.00 -3.65
C SER A 55 9.82 19.60 -3.17
N GLU A 56 9.22 20.39 -2.28
CA GLU A 56 7.84 20.14 -1.84
C GLU A 56 6.87 20.17 -3.00
N GLU A 57 7.08 21.07 -3.96
CA GLU A 57 6.23 21.17 -5.14
C GLU A 57 6.30 19.90 -5.99
N GLU A 58 7.50 19.37 -6.21
CA GLU A 58 7.70 18.14 -6.97
C GLU A 58 7.07 16.94 -6.23
N TYR A 59 7.25 16.87 -4.92
CA TYR A 59 6.66 15.85 -4.07
C TYR A 59 5.13 15.85 -4.19
N ASP A 60 4.52 17.03 -4.07
CA ASP A 60 3.06 17.18 -4.15
C ASP A 60 2.53 16.75 -5.51
N LYS A 61 3.26 17.05 -6.58
CA LYS A 61 2.89 16.63 -7.95
C LYS A 61 2.93 15.12 -8.11
N ILE A 62 3.99 14.48 -7.65
CA ILE A 62 4.14 13.02 -7.75
C ILE A 62 3.06 12.33 -6.93
N LEU A 63 2.83 12.79 -5.71
CA LEU A 63 1.80 12.21 -4.85
C LEU A 63 0.41 12.33 -5.50
N ALA A 64 0.09 13.49 -6.06
CA ALA A 64 -1.18 13.71 -6.75
C ALA A 64 -1.34 12.77 -7.95
N ILE A 65 -0.27 12.58 -8.73
CA ILE A 65 -0.28 11.69 -9.88
C ILE A 65 -0.52 10.24 -9.44
N LEU A 66 0.21 9.78 -8.41
CA LEU A 66 0.04 8.41 -7.90
C LEU A 66 -1.41 8.15 -7.46
N PHE A 67 -2.00 9.10 -6.75
CA PHE A 67 -3.37 8.94 -6.25
C PHE A 67 -4.46 9.13 -7.31
N LYS A 68 -4.11 9.44 -8.55
CA LYS A 68 -5.02 9.28 -9.68
C LYS A 68 -5.23 7.80 -10.04
N TYR A 69 -4.23 6.97 -9.73
CA TYR A 69 -4.25 5.53 -10.04
C TYR A 69 -4.54 4.66 -8.83
N ILE A 70 -4.58 5.24 -7.64
CA ILE A 70 -4.80 4.52 -6.38
C ILE A 70 -6.14 4.96 -5.80
N GLN A 71 -7.04 4.01 -5.62
CA GLN A 71 -8.35 4.24 -5.04
C GLN A 71 -8.29 4.10 -3.51
N LEU A 72 -8.83 5.08 -2.80
CA LEU A 72 -8.89 5.01 -1.34
C LEU A 72 -10.04 4.12 -0.91
N VAL A 73 -9.78 3.23 0.04
CA VAL A 73 -10.82 2.38 0.64
C VAL A 73 -11.35 3.09 1.88
N PRO A 74 -12.66 3.35 1.94
CA PRO A 74 -13.26 4.07 3.08
C PRO A 74 -13.09 3.32 4.40
N THR A 75 -12.93 4.09 5.47
CA THR A 75 -12.75 3.56 6.82
C THR A 75 -13.91 2.63 7.23
N GLU A 76 -15.15 2.97 6.87
CA GLU A 76 -16.31 2.13 7.21
C GLU A 76 -16.21 0.72 6.63
N GLU A 77 -15.69 0.60 5.42
CA GLU A 77 -15.53 -0.71 4.78
C GLU A 77 -14.43 -1.54 5.46
N ILE A 78 -13.37 -0.87 5.89
CA ILE A 78 -12.27 -1.52 6.60
C ILE A 78 -12.73 -2.00 7.98
N GLU A 79 -13.49 -1.18 8.69
CA GLU A 79 -13.99 -1.50 10.04
C GLU A 79 -14.87 -2.74 10.08
N LYS A 80 -15.61 -3.02 9.02
CA LYS A 80 -16.45 -4.22 8.93
C LYS A 80 -15.66 -5.52 9.08
N ASN A 81 -14.37 -5.49 8.73
CA ASN A 81 -13.49 -6.65 8.75
C ASN A 81 -12.40 -6.55 9.81
N TRP A 82 -12.52 -5.60 10.73
CA TRP A 82 -11.46 -5.32 11.69
C TRP A 82 -11.21 -6.47 12.66
N ASP A 83 -12.27 -7.05 13.22
CA ASP A 83 -12.14 -8.13 14.19
C ASP A 83 -11.47 -9.36 13.57
N GLU A 84 -11.86 -9.71 12.36
CA GLU A 84 -11.25 -10.83 11.64
C GLU A 84 -9.78 -10.54 11.33
N ALA A 85 -9.48 -9.33 10.89
CA ALA A 85 -8.11 -8.91 10.58
C ALA A 85 -7.21 -8.94 11.82
N LYS A 86 -7.74 -8.54 12.98
CA LYS A 86 -7.02 -8.62 14.24
C LYS A 86 -6.63 -10.05 14.59
N LYS A 87 -7.54 -10.98 14.40
CA LYS A 87 -7.26 -12.40 14.64
C LYS A 87 -6.12 -12.92 13.78
N ILE A 88 -6.03 -12.44 12.56
CA ILE A 88 -4.99 -12.86 11.60
C ILE A 88 -3.64 -12.21 11.91
N MET A 89 -3.62 -10.92 12.24
CA MET A 89 -2.39 -10.13 12.18
C MET A 89 -1.94 -9.45 13.46
N GLU A 90 -2.81 -9.23 14.45
CA GLU A 90 -2.46 -8.44 15.64
C GLU A 90 -1.25 -9.00 16.39
N HIS A 91 -1.16 -10.32 16.54
CA HIS A 91 -0.06 -10.97 17.24
C HIS A 91 1.25 -11.00 16.42
N ILE A 92 1.17 -10.71 15.13
CA ILE A 92 2.33 -10.63 14.24
C ILE A 92 2.83 -9.19 14.18
N ASP A 93 1.95 -8.26 13.78
CA ASP A 93 2.22 -6.83 13.71
C ASP A 93 0.89 -6.07 13.70
N LYS A 94 0.57 -5.40 14.79
CA LYS A 94 -0.72 -4.71 14.90
C LYS A 94 -0.83 -3.52 13.94
N GLU A 95 0.29 -2.93 13.50
CA GLU A 95 0.28 -1.85 12.53
C GLU A 95 -0.20 -2.32 11.15
N ASP A 96 -0.09 -3.62 10.86
CA ASP A 96 -0.48 -4.20 9.58
C ASP A 96 -1.90 -4.76 9.57
N VAL A 97 -2.61 -4.72 10.71
CA VAL A 97 -4.01 -5.14 10.79
C VAL A 97 -4.87 -4.40 9.76
N VAL A 98 -4.62 -3.11 9.56
CA VAL A 98 -5.37 -2.28 8.61
C VAL A 98 -5.28 -2.82 7.18
N PHE A 99 -4.13 -3.33 6.76
CA PHE A 99 -3.96 -3.85 5.39
C PHE A 99 -4.67 -5.18 5.21
N ILE A 100 -4.65 -6.03 6.22
CA ILE A 100 -5.43 -7.28 6.20
C ILE A 100 -6.92 -6.97 6.15
N ALA A 101 -7.41 -6.02 6.98
CA ALA A 101 -8.82 -5.62 6.97
C ALA A 101 -9.23 -5.05 5.60
N THR A 102 -8.36 -4.27 4.98
CA THR A 102 -8.60 -3.73 3.65
C THR A 102 -8.71 -4.85 2.62
N ALA A 103 -7.81 -5.83 2.67
CA ALA A 103 -7.84 -6.97 1.76
C ALA A 103 -9.11 -7.81 1.93
N LEU A 104 -9.55 -8.00 3.17
CA LEU A 104 -10.79 -8.72 3.44
C LEU A 104 -12.03 -7.99 2.93
N SER A 105 -11.96 -6.66 2.79
CA SER A 105 -13.07 -5.85 2.28
C SER A 105 -13.17 -5.84 0.76
N ILE A 106 -12.15 -6.31 0.06
CA ILE A 106 -12.11 -6.33 -1.41
C ILE A 106 -11.91 -7.76 -1.90
N GLU A 107 -12.95 -8.33 -2.48
CA GLU A 107 -12.93 -9.71 -2.98
C GLU A 107 -11.83 -9.90 -4.04
N ASP A 108 -11.13 -11.03 -3.96
CA ASP A 108 -10.06 -11.42 -4.89
C ASP A 108 -8.89 -10.44 -4.97
N SER A 109 -8.64 -9.72 -3.88
CA SER A 109 -7.50 -8.80 -3.81
C SER A 109 -6.25 -9.48 -3.27
N VAL A 110 -5.10 -8.86 -3.55
CA VAL A 110 -3.81 -9.25 -2.99
C VAL A 110 -3.16 -8.03 -2.35
N ILE A 111 -2.31 -8.25 -1.35
CA ILE A 111 -1.51 -7.18 -0.77
C ILE A 111 -0.15 -7.18 -1.48
N TRP A 112 0.30 -6.00 -1.91
CA TRP A 112 1.64 -5.80 -2.41
C TRP A 112 2.50 -5.26 -1.27
N SER A 113 3.40 -6.10 -0.77
CA SER A 113 4.31 -5.73 0.31
C SER A 113 5.57 -6.59 0.25
N ASP A 114 6.71 -5.98 0.54
CA ASP A 114 7.97 -6.69 0.70
C ASP A 114 8.26 -6.98 2.18
N ASP A 115 7.35 -6.63 3.09
CA ASP A 115 7.49 -6.86 4.52
C ASP A 115 7.28 -8.33 4.86
N ARG A 116 8.25 -8.93 5.55
CA ARG A 116 8.22 -10.34 5.93
C ARG A 116 7.15 -10.68 6.96
N HIS A 117 6.61 -9.70 7.68
CA HIS A 117 5.54 -9.95 8.65
C HIS A 117 4.33 -10.61 7.99
N PHE A 118 4.01 -10.22 6.76
CA PHE A 118 2.88 -10.79 6.04
C PHE A 118 3.06 -12.26 5.66
N GLU A 119 4.31 -12.76 5.63
CA GLU A 119 4.59 -14.16 5.34
C GLU A 119 4.18 -15.09 6.49
N LYS A 120 3.93 -14.53 7.68
CA LYS A 120 3.56 -15.30 8.88
C LYS A 120 2.08 -15.63 8.96
N GLN A 121 1.30 -15.27 7.95
CA GLN A 121 -0.13 -15.58 7.84
C GLN A 121 -0.43 -16.11 6.44
N ASP A 122 -1.47 -16.89 6.29
CA ASP A 122 -1.84 -17.51 5.01
C ASP A 122 -3.31 -17.26 4.60
N LYS A 123 -4.00 -16.37 5.32
CA LYS A 123 -5.42 -16.08 5.05
C LYS A 123 -5.60 -15.09 3.91
N VAL A 124 -4.65 -14.17 3.75
CA VAL A 124 -4.67 -13.15 2.71
C VAL A 124 -3.42 -13.34 1.84
N LYS A 125 -3.61 -13.34 0.53
CA LYS A 125 -2.50 -13.49 -0.41
C LYS A 125 -1.68 -12.21 -0.44
N VAL A 126 -0.36 -12.37 -0.34
CA VAL A 126 0.61 -11.27 -0.38
C VAL A 126 1.62 -11.56 -1.49
N LEU A 127 1.89 -10.53 -2.31
CA LEU A 127 2.89 -10.61 -3.36
C LEU A 127 3.97 -9.56 -3.13
N LYS A 128 5.20 -9.96 -3.37
CA LYS A 128 6.36 -9.05 -3.29
C LYS A 128 6.51 -8.28 -4.60
N THR A 129 7.29 -7.21 -4.58
CA THR A 129 7.53 -6.38 -5.75
C THR A 129 8.00 -7.20 -6.95
N LYS A 130 8.88 -8.17 -6.74
CA LYS A 130 9.37 -9.05 -7.79
C LYS A 130 8.24 -9.82 -8.48
N GLU A 131 7.31 -10.35 -7.67
CA GLU A 131 6.16 -11.10 -8.18
C GLU A 131 5.18 -10.20 -8.93
N ILE A 132 4.90 -9.02 -8.38
CA ILE A 132 4.03 -8.01 -9.01
C ILE A 132 4.63 -7.58 -10.36
N ALA A 133 5.94 -7.32 -10.40
CA ALA A 133 6.62 -6.92 -11.63
C ALA A 133 6.50 -7.98 -12.73
N ASN A 134 6.59 -9.25 -12.36
CA ASN A 134 6.45 -10.35 -13.31
C ASN A 134 5.03 -10.50 -13.87
N LEU A 135 4.04 -10.02 -13.13
CA LEU A 135 2.63 -10.10 -13.54
C LEU A 135 2.17 -8.84 -14.30
N SER A 136 2.92 -7.77 -14.19
CA SER A 136 2.54 -6.49 -14.82
C SER A 136 2.87 -6.40 -16.29
#